data_38575f8403b109af58bf6e11066b7579
#
_entry.id   38575f8403b109af58bf6e11066b7579
#
_cell.length_a   1.000
_cell.length_b   1.000
_cell.length_c   1.000
_cell.angle_alpha   90.00
_cell.angle_beta   90.00
_cell.angle_gamma   90.00
#
_symmetry.space_group_name_H-M   'P 1'
#
loop_
_entity.id
_entity.type
_entity.pdbx_description
1 polymer ?
#
loop_
_entity_poly.entity_id
_entity_poly.type
_entity_poly.pdbx_seq_one_letter_code
_entity_poly.pdbx_strand_id
1 'polypeptide(L)'
;MLLFRRLPVLKDLLREGDYRRSFYAVWGKDNVVMYAPETDAEYHPFEQRLSVKACWGGEERYFIDNRTLTVDDDNYLIFNDRRTYASSLHSARPVRSFSIFFRPGFAEEVLGGMLTPEDRILERGSQTETKSVEFGEHLRPHDKIVTPVLRYIAFHVDRGIDDPAWYEEQLSFLLERMLGSHRSTNKAVQSLSAIRPGKRQELYRRLSWGRDFIQSNYRQQITIDEMASAACLSKYHFIRLFHSLEGVTPYRYLQQKRVAAAQRLLATTNLTHVEIAEQVGFDHRSTMFRHMRRLTGRSGRQWRGQSLAATRV
;
A
#
# COMPACT_ATOMS: atom_id res chain seq x y z
N MET A 1 13.55 0.14 19.96
CA MET A 1 12.27 0.17 19.21
C MET A 1 11.22 0.93 19.99
N LEU A 2 10.34 1.65 19.32
CA LEU A 2 9.22 2.35 19.92
C LEU A 2 7.91 1.86 19.36
N LEU A 3 6.94 1.62 20.25
CA LEU A 3 5.59 1.27 19.91
C LEU A 3 4.65 2.42 20.26
N PHE A 4 3.96 2.97 19.26
CA PHE A 4 2.91 3.96 19.47
C PHE A 4 1.55 3.33 19.20
N ARG A 5 0.71 3.27 20.23
CA ARG A 5 -0.69 2.79 20.15
C ARG A 5 -1.69 3.92 19.93
N ARG A 6 -1.22 5.15 19.87
CA ARG A 6 -1.99 6.34 19.53
C ARG A 6 -1.17 7.14 18.53
N LEU A 7 -1.77 7.50 17.40
CA LEU A 7 -1.13 8.42 16.47
C LEU A 7 -0.96 9.77 17.16
N PRO A 8 0.25 10.35 17.12
CA PRO A 8 0.44 11.69 17.62
C PRO A 8 -0.33 12.65 16.73
N VAL A 9 -1.40 13.26 17.25
CA VAL A 9 -2.10 14.31 16.52
C VAL A 9 -1.16 15.48 16.37
N LEU A 10 -1.13 16.13 15.21
CA LEU A 10 -0.24 17.27 14.93
C LEU A 10 -0.38 18.37 15.97
N LYS A 11 -1.58 18.56 16.55
CA LYS A 11 -1.85 19.48 17.67
C LYS A 11 -1.05 19.13 18.93
N ASP A 12 -0.85 17.85 19.20
CA ASP A 12 -0.08 17.39 20.37
C ASP A 12 1.43 17.58 20.11
N LEU A 13 1.90 17.35 18.87
CA LEU A 13 3.28 17.61 18.44
C LEU A 13 3.63 19.12 18.45
N LEU A 14 2.63 20.00 18.30
CA LEU A 14 2.82 21.45 18.31
C LEU A 14 2.65 22.07 19.71
N ARG A 15 1.89 21.43 20.62
CA ARG A 15 1.54 21.97 21.93
C ARG A 15 2.42 21.48 23.08
N GLU A 16 2.91 20.26 23.04
CA GLU A 16 3.68 19.66 24.15
C GLU A 16 5.16 19.54 23.80
N GLY A 17 5.98 20.43 24.37
CA GLY A 17 7.43 20.45 24.17
C GLY A 17 8.13 19.12 24.48
N ASP A 18 7.62 18.34 25.45
CA ASP A 18 8.22 17.06 25.88
C ASP A 18 7.86 15.91 24.95
N TYR A 19 6.63 15.83 24.44
CA TYR A 19 6.25 14.80 23.47
C TYR A 19 7.01 14.96 22.15
N ARG A 20 7.10 16.18 21.64
CA ARG A 20 7.88 16.51 20.45
C ARG A 20 9.35 16.14 20.63
N ARG A 21 9.95 16.48 21.78
CA ARG A 21 11.34 16.11 22.11
C ARG A 21 11.54 14.60 22.18
N SER A 22 10.63 13.88 22.83
CA SER A 22 10.69 12.42 22.95
C SER A 22 10.52 11.75 21.60
N PHE A 23 9.55 12.18 20.78
CA PHE A 23 9.34 11.65 19.44
C PHE A 23 10.57 11.85 18.55
N TYR A 24 11.08 13.07 18.45
CA TYR A 24 12.24 13.36 17.61
C TYR A 24 13.57 12.87 18.22
N ALA A 25 13.66 12.62 19.51
CA ALA A 25 14.85 12.04 20.14
C ALA A 25 15.11 10.60 19.67
N VAL A 26 14.05 9.87 19.35
CA VAL A 26 14.09 8.47 18.89
C VAL A 26 13.81 8.32 17.40
N TRP A 27 13.17 9.33 16.78
CA TRP A 27 12.92 9.37 15.35
C TRP A 27 14.22 9.29 14.56
N GLY A 28 14.36 8.22 13.77
CA GLY A 28 15.57 7.97 12.99
C GLY A 28 16.72 7.32 13.75
N LYS A 29 16.53 6.94 15.03
CA LYS A 29 17.52 6.12 15.78
C LYS A 29 17.05 4.69 15.93
N ASP A 30 15.75 4.51 16.15
CA ASP A 30 15.11 3.22 16.38
C ASP A 30 14.07 2.89 15.33
N ASN A 31 13.73 1.62 15.22
CA ASN A 31 12.54 1.17 14.50
C ASN A 31 11.28 1.63 15.26
N VAL A 32 10.27 2.11 14.52
CA VAL A 32 9.03 2.63 15.11
C VAL A 32 7.85 1.89 14.50
N VAL A 33 6.97 1.37 15.35
CA VAL A 33 5.68 0.80 14.95
C VAL A 33 4.58 1.70 15.49
N MET A 34 3.74 2.20 14.61
CA MET A 34 2.57 3.02 14.93
C MET A 34 1.32 2.25 14.50
N TYR A 35 0.43 2.00 15.44
CA TYR A 35 -0.82 1.31 15.17
C TYR A 35 -1.92 1.87 16.07
N ALA A 36 -2.89 2.53 15.45
CA ALA A 36 -3.97 3.16 16.19
C ALA A 36 -5.27 3.20 15.37
N PRO A 37 -6.44 3.05 16.04
CA PRO A 37 -7.72 3.38 15.45
C PRO A 37 -7.88 4.91 15.45
N GLU A 38 -8.08 5.49 14.27
CA GLU A 38 -8.25 6.93 14.10
C GLU A 38 -9.46 7.24 13.21
N THR A 39 -10.09 8.38 13.47
CA THR A 39 -11.18 8.91 12.64
C THR A 39 -10.78 10.17 11.90
N ASP A 40 -9.82 10.92 12.46
CA ASP A 40 -9.38 12.20 11.92
C ASP A 40 -7.90 12.41 12.23
N ALA A 41 -7.06 12.42 11.19
CA ALA A 41 -5.63 12.68 11.30
C ALA A 41 -5.11 13.38 10.04
N GLU A 42 -4.31 14.42 10.25
CA GLU A 42 -3.59 15.12 9.18
C GLU A 42 -2.13 15.30 9.56
N TYR A 43 -1.25 14.99 8.62
CA TYR A 43 0.18 15.18 8.76
C TYR A 43 0.72 16.05 7.62
N HIS A 44 1.34 17.16 7.98
CA HIS A 44 2.00 18.03 7.02
C HIS A 44 3.23 17.36 6.41
N PRO A 45 3.68 17.82 5.20
CA PRO A 45 4.86 17.24 4.56
C PRO A 45 6.11 17.43 5.44
N PHE A 46 6.80 16.33 5.73
CA PHE A 46 8.14 16.32 6.33
C PHE A 46 8.92 15.10 5.85
N GLU A 47 10.25 15.19 5.96
CA GLU A 47 11.13 14.10 5.57
C GLU A 47 10.94 12.87 6.46
N GLN A 48 10.67 11.76 5.84
CA GLN A 48 10.33 10.49 6.48
C GLN A 48 11.43 9.45 6.28
N ARG A 49 11.38 8.39 7.08
CA ARG A 49 12.25 7.22 6.97
C ARG A 49 11.64 6.17 6.04
N LEU A 50 12.47 5.18 5.63
CA LEU A 50 11.94 3.97 5.00
C LEU A 50 10.78 3.45 5.82
N SER A 51 9.62 3.28 5.20
CA SER A 51 8.43 2.91 5.94
C SER A 51 7.44 2.07 5.12
N VAL A 52 6.63 1.30 5.84
CA VAL A 52 5.49 0.58 5.31
C VAL A 52 4.21 1.15 5.90
N LYS A 53 3.22 1.38 5.02
CA LYS A 53 1.92 1.90 5.36
C LYS A 53 0.84 0.90 5.00
N ALA A 54 -0.04 0.59 5.93
CA ALA A 54 -1.23 -0.20 5.72
C ALA A 54 -2.38 0.37 6.56
N CYS A 55 -3.61 0.11 6.19
CA CYS A 55 -4.75 0.42 7.04
C CYS A 55 -5.86 -0.61 6.86
N TRP A 56 -6.76 -0.69 7.82
CA TRP A 56 -7.88 -1.61 7.80
C TRP A 56 -9.16 -0.95 8.31
N GLY A 57 -10.25 -1.26 7.63
CA GLY A 57 -11.58 -0.73 7.97
C GLY A 57 -11.87 0.64 7.37
N GLY A 58 -11.04 1.12 6.44
CA GLY A 58 -11.22 2.39 5.75
C GLY A 58 -10.09 2.73 4.81
N GLU A 59 -9.73 4.00 4.73
CA GLU A 59 -8.66 4.47 3.84
C GLU A 59 -7.85 5.60 4.49
N GLU A 60 -6.56 5.66 4.13
CA GLU A 60 -5.64 6.76 4.43
C GLU A 60 -5.02 7.25 3.13
N ARG A 61 -4.95 8.56 2.93
CA ARG A 61 -4.44 9.19 1.72
C ARG A 61 -3.07 9.77 1.96
N TYR A 62 -2.16 9.50 1.03
CA TYR A 62 -0.79 10.00 1.02
C TYR A 62 -0.57 10.90 -0.20
N PHE A 63 0.03 12.06 0.03
CA PHE A 63 0.27 13.08 -1.00
C PHE A 63 1.78 13.21 -1.23
N ILE A 64 2.25 12.80 -2.40
CA ILE A 64 3.66 12.79 -2.78
C ILE A 64 3.84 13.11 -4.27
N ASP A 65 4.77 13.98 -4.61
CA ASP A 65 5.12 14.31 -6.01
C ASP A 65 3.88 14.62 -6.88
N ASN A 66 2.95 15.42 -6.40
CA ASN A 66 1.66 15.74 -7.04
C ASN A 66 0.75 14.52 -7.30
N ARG A 67 0.99 13.39 -6.64
CA ARG A 67 0.16 12.19 -6.70
C ARG A 67 -0.55 11.98 -5.37
N THR A 68 -1.76 11.44 -5.46
CA THR A 68 -2.49 10.92 -4.30
C THR A 68 -2.48 9.40 -4.36
N LEU A 69 -1.99 8.77 -3.30
CA LEU A 69 -1.96 7.32 -3.12
C LEU A 69 -2.90 6.96 -1.97
N THR A 70 -3.94 6.18 -2.25
CA THR A 70 -4.92 5.77 -1.24
C THR A 70 -4.61 4.35 -0.78
N VAL A 71 -4.17 4.22 0.47
CA VAL A 71 -4.01 2.93 1.15
C VAL A 71 -5.36 2.54 1.74
N ASP A 72 -5.80 1.32 1.48
CA ASP A 72 -7.07 0.76 1.92
C ASP A 72 -6.96 -0.75 2.26
N ASP A 73 -8.08 -1.41 2.54
CA ASP A 73 -8.13 -2.85 2.84
C ASP A 73 -7.53 -3.78 1.75
N ASP A 74 -7.24 -3.28 0.55
CA ASP A 74 -6.77 -4.08 -0.58
C ASP A 74 -5.27 -3.94 -0.85
N ASN A 75 -4.61 -2.97 -0.22
CA ASN A 75 -3.23 -2.63 -0.57
C ASN A 75 -2.43 -2.10 0.63
N TYR A 76 -1.12 -2.05 0.45
CA TYR A 76 -0.16 -1.39 1.31
C TYR A 76 0.82 -0.57 0.48
N LEU A 77 1.58 0.33 1.11
CA LEU A 77 2.51 1.24 0.46
C LEU A 77 3.87 1.19 1.15
N ILE A 78 4.95 1.29 0.38
CA ILE A 78 6.31 1.43 0.89
C ILE A 78 6.83 2.79 0.44
N PHE A 79 7.32 3.60 1.36
CA PHE A 79 8.09 4.80 1.08
C PHE A 79 9.56 4.57 1.38
N ASN A 80 10.42 5.06 0.50
CA ASN A 80 11.87 5.02 0.68
C ASN A 80 12.33 6.00 1.77
N ASP A 81 13.57 5.87 2.19
CA ASP A 81 14.19 6.82 3.11
C ASP A 81 14.26 8.22 2.49
N ARG A 82 14.20 9.25 3.35
CA ARG A 82 14.26 10.67 2.97
C ARG A 82 13.18 11.15 2.00
N ARG A 83 12.04 10.47 1.96
CA ARG A 83 10.90 10.94 1.17
C ARG A 83 10.05 11.93 1.97
N THR A 84 9.68 13.03 1.33
CA THR A 84 8.76 14.02 1.89
C THR A 84 7.35 13.77 1.35
N TYR A 85 6.42 13.51 2.24
CA TYR A 85 5.00 13.34 1.90
C TYR A 85 4.11 13.82 3.04
N ALA A 86 2.86 14.14 2.71
CA ALA A 86 1.79 14.41 3.66
C ALA A 86 0.83 13.22 3.70
N SER A 87 0.05 13.08 4.77
CA SER A 87 -1.07 12.15 4.77
C SER A 87 -2.30 12.74 5.45
N SER A 88 -3.47 12.21 5.08
CA SER A 88 -4.74 12.54 5.74
C SER A 88 -5.61 11.29 5.86
N LEU A 89 -6.35 11.23 6.98
CA LEU A 89 -7.34 10.23 7.26
C LEU A 89 -8.58 10.96 7.80
N HIS A 90 -9.72 10.82 7.12
CA HIS A 90 -11.01 11.34 7.56
C HIS A 90 -12.06 10.26 7.37
N SER A 91 -12.67 9.80 8.44
CA SER A 91 -13.64 8.70 8.39
C SER A 91 -14.70 8.85 9.47
N ALA A 92 -15.95 8.48 9.13
CA ALA A 92 -17.05 8.40 10.11
C ALA A 92 -16.90 7.24 11.11
N ARG A 93 -16.02 6.29 10.84
CA ARG A 93 -15.74 5.14 11.71
C ARG A 93 -14.23 4.99 11.89
N PRO A 94 -13.76 4.46 13.03
CA PRO A 94 -12.35 4.27 13.26
C PRO A 94 -11.70 3.39 12.16
N VAL A 95 -10.65 3.91 11.57
CA VAL A 95 -9.76 3.22 10.61
C VAL A 95 -8.50 2.85 11.37
N ARG A 96 -8.08 1.62 11.28
CA ARG A 96 -6.84 1.14 11.90
C ARG A 96 -5.66 1.52 11.02
N SER A 97 -5.05 2.66 11.29
CA SER A 97 -3.81 3.09 10.64
C SER A 97 -2.62 2.32 11.20
N PHE A 98 -1.79 1.78 10.32
CA PHE A 98 -0.62 0.99 10.66
C PHE A 98 0.59 1.47 9.86
N SER A 99 1.60 1.95 10.57
CA SER A 99 2.83 2.44 9.98
C SER A 99 4.04 1.83 10.69
N ILE A 100 4.96 1.31 9.91
CA ILE A 100 6.28 0.87 10.39
C ILE A 100 7.31 1.78 9.76
N PHE A 101 8.20 2.34 10.59
CA PHE A 101 9.34 3.14 10.15
C PHE A 101 10.62 2.42 10.58
N PHE A 102 11.49 2.21 9.64
CA PHE A 102 12.77 1.53 9.88
C PHE A 102 13.87 2.55 10.19
N ARG A 103 14.73 2.22 11.15
CA ARG A 103 15.92 3.02 11.43
C ARG A 103 16.87 3.03 10.22
N PRO A 104 17.67 4.10 10.05
CA PRO A 104 18.68 4.15 8.98
C PRO A 104 19.63 2.95 9.03
N GLY A 105 19.94 2.37 7.87
CA GLY A 105 20.86 1.23 7.75
C GLY A 105 20.23 -0.13 8.04
N PHE A 106 19.02 -0.20 8.62
CA PHE A 106 18.42 -1.48 9.00
C PHE A 106 18.07 -2.38 7.79
N ALA A 107 17.61 -1.78 6.69
CA ALA A 107 17.34 -2.52 5.47
C ALA A 107 18.63 -3.05 4.81
N GLU A 108 19.72 -2.28 4.88
CA GLU A 108 21.03 -2.68 4.40
C GLU A 108 21.65 -3.79 5.25
N GLU A 109 21.48 -3.74 6.58
CA GLU A 109 21.89 -4.80 7.50
C GLU A 109 21.18 -6.14 7.18
N VAL A 110 19.85 -6.10 7.03
CA VAL A 110 19.06 -7.28 6.68
C VAL A 110 19.45 -7.81 5.30
N LEU A 111 19.60 -6.91 4.31
CA LEU A 111 20.05 -7.28 2.97
C LEU A 111 21.43 -7.96 3.02
N GLY A 112 22.36 -7.41 3.78
CA GLY A 112 23.71 -7.97 3.98
C GLY A 112 23.68 -9.38 4.60
N GLY A 113 22.70 -9.66 5.48
CA GLY A 113 22.48 -11.00 6.04
C GLY A 113 21.91 -12.01 5.05
N MET A 114 21.15 -11.55 4.05
CA MET A 114 20.53 -12.40 3.02
C MET A 114 21.50 -12.77 1.87
N LEU A 115 22.62 -12.06 1.73
CA LEU A 115 23.57 -12.30 0.63
C LEU A 115 24.44 -13.52 0.89
N THR A 116 24.60 -14.38 -0.12
CA THR A 116 25.59 -15.46 -0.07
C THR A 116 27.02 -14.90 -0.12
N PRO A 117 28.06 -15.70 0.25
CA PRO A 117 29.44 -15.27 0.12
C PRO A 117 29.81 -14.84 -1.31
N GLU A 118 29.25 -15.54 -2.33
CA GLU A 118 29.48 -15.23 -3.74
C GLU A 118 28.82 -13.89 -4.14
N ASP A 119 27.58 -13.66 -3.71
CA ASP A 119 26.89 -12.38 -3.94
C ASP A 119 27.66 -11.22 -3.31
N ARG A 120 28.21 -11.42 -2.10
CA ARG A 120 29.05 -10.41 -1.41
C ARG A 120 30.34 -10.11 -2.17
N ILE A 121 30.93 -11.08 -2.85
CA ILE A 121 32.14 -10.89 -3.68
C ILE A 121 31.78 -10.04 -4.90
N LEU A 122 30.65 -10.33 -5.56
CA LEU A 122 30.19 -9.55 -6.72
C LEU A 122 29.86 -8.10 -6.38
N GLU A 123 29.28 -7.84 -5.21
CA GLU A 123 28.99 -6.48 -4.75
C GLU A 123 30.27 -5.73 -4.32
N ARG A 124 31.26 -6.42 -3.72
CA ARG A 124 32.57 -5.82 -3.33
C ARG A 124 33.47 -5.46 -4.51
N GLY A 125 33.28 -6.09 -5.67
CA GLY A 125 34.00 -5.74 -6.91
C GLY A 125 33.60 -4.38 -7.50
N SER A 126 32.50 -3.81 -7.06
CA SER A 126 32.08 -2.42 -7.30
C SER A 126 32.43 -1.61 -6.05
N GLN A 127 33.66 -1.08 -5.99
CA GLN A 127 33.99 -0.04 -5.01
C GLN A 127 32.98 1.08 -5.20
N THR A 128 32.09 1.27 -4.22
CA THR A 128 31.50 2.55 -3.84
C THR A 128 30.20 2.32 -3.04
N GLU A 129 30.07 3.10 -2.00
CA GLU A 129 28.83 3.48 -1.31
C GLU A 129 27.80 2.33 -1.18
N THR A 130 27.53 1.91 0.02
CA THR A 130 26.43 1.02 0.35
C THR A 130 25.17 1.60 -0.32
N LYS A 131 24.81 1.06 -1.50
CA LYS A 131 23.61 1.51 -2.22
C LYS A 131 22.45 1.37 -1.27
N SER A 132 21.83 2.49 -0.94
CA SER A 132 20.61 2.49 -0.14
C SER A 132 19.60 1.57 -0.80
N VAL A 133 18.90 0.80 0.01
CA VAL A 133 17.83 -0.07 -0.47
C VAL A 133 16.66 0.79 -0.94
N GLU A 134 16.34 0.72 -2.23
CA GLU A 134 15.22 1.44 -2.82
C GLU A 134 14.12 0.49 -3.28
N PHE A 135 12.90 0.78 -2.88
CA PHE A 135 11.69 0.09 -3.31
C PHE A 135 10.92 0.91 -4.34
N GLY A 136 10.12 0.24 -5.19
CA GLY A 136 9.17 0.96 -6.02
C GLY A 136 8.08 1.60 -5.14
N GLU A 137 7.92 2.92 -5.21
CA GLU A 137 6.90 3.68 -4.46
C GLU A 137 5.58 3.68 -5.23
N HIS A 138 4.81 2.65 -5.06
CA HIS A 138 3.50 2.43 -5.65
C HIS A 138 2.65 1.57 -4.71
N LEU A 139 1.33 1.64 -4.87
CA LEU A 139 0.39 0.80 -4.14
C LEU A 139 0.61 -0.68 -4.50
N ARG A 140 0.79 -1.51 -3.48
CA ARG A 140 1.01 -2.95 -3.60
C ARG A 140 -0.23 -3.69 -3.14
N PRO A 141 -0.86 -4.50 -4.00
CA PRO A 141 -1.95 -5.35 -3.54
C PRO A 141 -1.50 -6.23 -2.36
N HIS A 142 -2.40 -6.49 -1.43
CA HIS A 142 -2.14 -7.48 -0.40
C HIS A 142 -1.78 -8.83 -1.02
N ASP A 143 -0.70 -9.42 -0.54
CA ASP A 143 -0.09 -10.65 -1.07
C ASP A 143 0.07 -11.73 0.00
N LYS A 144 0.60 -12.88 -0.38
CA LYS A 144 0.85 -14.01 0.53
C LYS A 144 2.26 -13.97 1.16
N ILE A 145 3.07 -12.96 0.88
CA ILE A 145 4.48 -12.87 1.28
C ILE A 145 4.65 -11.82 2.37
N VAL A 146 4.27 -10.57 2.11
CA VAL A 146 4.45 -9.41 3.00
C VAL A 146 3.25 -9.24 3.93
N THR A 147 2.04 -9.32 3.38
CA THR A 147 0.80 -9.06 4.12
C THR A 147 0.59 -9.92 5.36
N PRO A 148 0.89 -11.25 5.36
CA PRO A 148 0.73 -12.05 6.57
C PRO A 148 1.59 -11.53 7.74
N VAL A 149 2.81 -11.05 7.45
CA VAL A 149 3.71 -10.50 8.48
C VAL A 149 3.18 -9.17 9.02
N LEU A 150 2.70 -8.27 8.13
CA LEU A 150 2.06 -7.01 8.56
C LEU A 150 0.88 -7.28 9.50
N ARG A 151 -0.01 -8.19 9.12
CA ARG A 151 -1.17 -8.58 9.95
C ARG A 151 -0.77 -9.24 11.25
N TYR A 152 0.27 -10.05 11.24
CA TYR A 152 0.79 -10.71 12.42
C TYR A 152 1.34 -9.70 13.43
N ILE A 153 2.13 -8.72 12.98
CA ILE A 153 2.62 -7.64 13.83
C ILE A 153 1.44 -6.83 14.38
N ALA A 154 0.50 -6.38 13.53
CA ALA A 154 -0.67 -5.61 13.94
C ALA A 154 -1.52 -6.35 14.99
N PHE A 155 -1.75 -7.66 14.82
CA PHE A 155 -2.47 -8.50 15.76
C PHE A 155 -1.79 -8.57 17.15
N HIS A 156 -0.46 -8.59 17.20
CA HIS A 156 0.29 -8.62 18.46
C HIS A 156 0.31 -7.25 19.14
N VAL A 157 0.33 -6.16 18.36
CA VAL A 157 0.14 -4.80 18.90
C VAL A 157 -1.21 -4.67 19.58
N ASP A 158 -2.29 -5.14 18.94
CA ASP A 158 -3.65 -5.14 19.52
C ASP A 158 -3.72 -5.92 20.85
N ARG A 159 -2.92 -6.97 21.00
CA ARG A 159 -2.85 -7.79 22.23
C ARG A 159 -1.93 -7.25 23.31
N GLY A 160 -1.29 -6.13 23.05
CA GLY A 160 -0.48 -5.45 24.06
C GLY A 160 0.90 -6.05 24.25
N ILE A 161 1.40 -6.84 23.31
CA ILE A 161 2.79 -7.31 23.37
C ILE A 161 3.71 -6.11 23.26
N ASP A 162 4.65 -6.00 24.19
CA ASP A 162 5.62 -4.92 24.34
C ASP A 162 7.02 -5.49 24.60
N ASP A 163 7.46 -6.39 23.72
CA ASP A 163 8.79 -7.00 23.74
C ASP A 163 9.63 -6.44 22.58
N PRO A 164 10.63 -5.57 22.88
CA PRO A 164 11.47 -4.97 21.84
C PRO A 164 12.24 -6.01 21.02
N ALA A 165 12.71 -7.11 21.61
CA ALA A 165 13.47 -8.14 20.90
C ALA A 165 12.58 -8.89 19.91
N TRP A 166 11.36 -9.21 20.31
CA TRP A 166 10.38 -9.83 19.43
C TRP A 166 10.06 -8.92 18.20
N TYR A 167 9.85 -7.61 18.44
CA TYR A 167 9.60 -6.69 17.33
C TYR A 167 10.79 -6.59 16.39
N GLU A 168 12.02 -6.51 16.89
CA GLU A 168 13.23 -6.45 16.07
C GLU A 168 13.33 -7.67 15.15
N GLU A 169 13.03 -8.86 15.66
CA GLU A 169 12.97 -10.10 14.88
C GLU A 169 11.87 -10.03 13.80
N GLN A 170 10.65 -9.60 14.16
CA GLN A 170 9.56 -9.52 13.20
C GLN A 170 9.80 -8.45 12.12
N LEU A 171 10.42 -7.33 12.46
CA LEU A 171 10.77 -6.28 11.51
C LEU A 171 11.90 -6.73 10.56
N SER A 172 12.87 -7.49 11.06
CA SER A 172 13.89 -8.13 10.21
C SER A 172 13.25 -9.10 9.23
N PHE A 173 12.38 -9.96 9.71
CA PHE A 173 11.64 -10.90 8.86
C PHE A 173 10.75 -10.20 7.83
N LEU A 174 10.08 -9.11 8.21
CA LEU A 174 9.30 -8.29 7.29
C LEU A 174 10.17 -7.73 6.17
N LEU A 175 11.32 -7.15 6.49
CA LEU A 175 12.27 -6.62 5.50
C LEU A 175 12.80 -7.70 4.57
N GLU A 176 13.13 -8.88 5.06
CA GLU A 176 13.53 -10.02 4.21
C GLU A 176 12.45 -10.35 3.18
N ARG A 177 11.17 -10.40 3.60
CA ARG A 177 10.03 -10.64 2.70
C ARG A 177 9.85 -9.52 1.68
N MET A 178 9.99 -8.27 2.12
CA MET A 178 9.90 -7.10 1.24
C MET A 178 11.02 -7.11 0.19
N LEU A 179 12.25 -7.36 0.59
CA LEU A 179 13.43 -7.44 -0.29
C LEU A 179 13.30 -8.61 -1.30
N GLY A 180 12.86 -9.77 -0.85
CA GLY A 180 12.60 -10.93 -1.70
C GLY A 180 11.52 -10.64 -2.75
N SER A 181 10.40 -10.04 -2.34
CA SER A 181 9.31 -9.62 -3.24
C SER A 181 9.78 -8.56 -4.25
N HIS A 182 10.57 -7.57 -3.80
CA HIS A 182 11.13 -6.55 -4.67
C HIS A 182 12.07 -7.14 -5.73
N ARG A 183 12.98 -8.04 -5.35
CA ARG A 183 13.88 -8.75 -6.28
C ARG A 183 13.09 -9.56 -7.32
N SER A 184 12.02 -10.26 -6.91
CA SER A 184 11.15 -11.01 -7.82
C SER A 184 10.45 -10.11 -8.82
N THR A 185 9.92 -8.97 -8.36
CA THR A 185 9.30 -7.95 -9.22
C THR A 185 10.30 -7.40 -10.23
N ASN A 186 11.52 -7.04 -9.81
CA ASN A 186 12.55 -6.54 -10.71
C ASN A 186 12.95 -7.58 -11.77
N LYS A 187 13.07 -8.86 -11.41
CA LYS A 187 13.32 -9.94 -12.38
C LYS A 187 12.18 -10.06 -13.40
N ALA A 188 10.93 -10.01 -12.95
CA ALA A 188 9.77 -10.03 -13.83
C ALA A 188 9.74 -8.81 -14.79
N VAL A 189 10.06 -7.62 -14.31
CA VAL A 189 10.20 -6.41 -15.15
C VAL A 189 11.30 -6.56 -16.19
N GLN A 190 12.44 -7.13 -15.81
CA GLN A 190 13.56 -7.39 -16.72
C GLN A 190 13.22 -8.41 -17.82
N SER A 191 12.31 -9.34 -17.55
CA SER A 191 11.88 -10.35 -18.51
C SER A 191 10.85 -9.87 -19.55
N LEU A 192 10.33 -8.64 -19.44
CA LEU A 192 9.35 -8.08 -20.38
C LEU A 192 9.97 -7.87 -21.76
N SER A 193 9.77 -8.83 -22.67
CA SER A 193 10.32 -8.80 -24.02
C SER A 193 9.77 -7.68 -24.92
N ALA A 194 8.55 -7.19 -24.64
CA ALA A 194 7.88 -6.15 -25.41
C ALA A 194 8.51 -4.75 -25.24
N ILE A 195 9.46 -4.56 -24.32
CA ILE A 195 10.06 -3.27 -23.96
C ILE A 195 11.59 -3.35 -24.09
N ARG A 196 12.21 -2.33 -24.70
CA ARG A 196 13.68 -2.21 -24.77
C ARG A 196 14.29 -2.23 -23.38
N PRO A 197 15.37 -2.99 -23.13
CA PRO A 197 15.96 -3.20 -21.79
C PRO A 197 16.18 -1.89 -21.01
N GLY A 198 16.81 -0.88 -21.59
CA GLY A 198 17.11 0.39 -20.94
C GLY A 198 15.88 1.27 -20.57
N LYS A 199 14.68 0.90 -21.02
CA LYS A 199 13.44 1.65 -20.74
C LYS A 199 12.45 0.88 -19.84
N ARG A 200 12.74 -0.37 -19.52
CA ARG A 200 11.79 -1.25 -18.80
C ARG A 200 11.42 -0.70 -17.43
N GLN A 201 12.41 -0.30 -16.66
CA GLN A 201 12.21 0.17 -15.29
C GLN A 201 11.43 1.50 -15.24
N GLU A 202 11.76 2.43 -16.14
CA GLU A 202 11.03 3.70 -16.26
C GLU A 202 9.58 3.50 -16.73
N LEU A 203 9.35 2.65 -17.70
CA LEU A 203 7.99 2.33 -18.16
C LEU A 203 7.18 1.59 -17.11
N TYR A 204 7.80 0.65 -16.36
CA TYR A 204 7.15 0.00 -15.24
C TYR A 204 6.72 1.01 -14.18
N ARG A 205 7.59 1.96 -13.82
CA ARG A 205 7.29 3.04 -12.88
C ARG A 205 6.09 3.86 -13.35
N ARG A 206 6.07 4.30 -14.61
CA ARG A 206 4.95 5.06 -15.19
C ARG A 206 3.64 4.26 -15.21
N LEU A 207 3.70 2.99 -15.59
CA LEU A 207 2.52 2.12 -15.57
C LEU A 207 1.99 1.92 -14.14
N SER A 208 2.90 1.80 -13.16
CA SER A 208 2.52 1.76 -11.74
C SER A 208 1.79 3.04 -11.32
N TRP A 209 2.20 4.23 -11.76
CA TRP A 209 1.48 5.48 -11.49
C TRP A 209 0.05 5.46 -12.07
N GLY A 210 -0.12 4.99 -13.28
CA GLY A 210 -1.45 4.83 -13.88
C GLY A 210 -2.31 3.83 -13.12
N ARG A 211 -1.73 2.73 -12.64
CA ARG A 211 -2.41 1.76 -11.78
C ARG A 211 -2.79 2.36 -10.43
N ASP A 212 -1.88 3.08 -9.79
CA ASP A 212 -2.12 3.76 -8.52
C ASP A 212 -3.23 4.80 -8.65
N PHE A 213 -3.26 5.54 -9.77
CA PHE A 213 -4.32 6.48 -10.06
C PHE A 213 -5.69 5.78 -10.13
N ILE A 214 -5.78 4.64 -10.82
CA ILE A 214 -7.01 3.85 -10.87
C ILE A 214 -7.41 3.36 -9.47
N GLN A 215 -6.46 2.84 -8.69
CA GLN A 215 -6.70 2.33 -7.34
C GLN A 215 -7.16 3.41 -6.38
N SER A 216 -6.59 4.62 -6.46
CA SER A 216 -6.93 5.74 -5.59
C SER A 216 -8.23 6.44 -5.96
N ASN A 217 -8.65 6.36 -7.25
CA ASN A 217 -9.78 7.12 -7.78
C ASN A 217 -10.93 6.25 -8.32
N TYR A 218 -10.94 4.93 -8.06
CA TYR A 218 -11.94 4.01 -8.64
C TYR A 218 -13.40 4.37 -8.32
N ARG A 219 -13.65 5.10 -7.24
CA ARG A 219 -14.97 5.57 -6.82
C ARG A 219 -15.50 6.72 -7.68
N GLN A 220 -14.59 7.43 -8.36
CA GLN A 220 -14.93 8.56 -9.22
C GLN A 220 -15.13 8.10 -10.66
N GLN A 221 -15.79 8.93 -11.47
CA GLN A 221 -15.88 8.71 -12.91
C GLN A 221 -14.55 9.15 -13.56
N ILE A 222 -13.63 8.18 -13.69
CA ILE A 222 -12.32 8.42 -14.31
C ILE A 222 -12.28 7.94 -15.75
N THR A 223 -11.66 8.74 -16.61
CA THR A 223 -11.49 8.47 -18.02
C THR A 223 -10.17 7.78 -18.33
N ILE A 224 -10.10 7.12 -19.49
CA ILE A 224 -8.85 6.52 -19.95
C ILE A 224 -7.76 7.56 -20.21
N ASP A 225 -8.13 8.79 -20.59
CA ASP A 225 -7.19 9.87 -20.82
C ASP A 225 -6.57 10.36 -19.52
N GLU A 226 -7.33 10.45 -18.43
CA GLU A 226 -6.80 10.75 -17.09
C GLU A 226 -5.87 9.66 -16.59
N MET A 227 -6.23 8.37 -16.78
CA MET A 227 -5.36 7.23 -16.41
C MET A 227 -4.03 7.28 -17.18
N ALA A 228 -4.07 7.57 -18.49
CA ALA A 228 -2.89 7.69 -19.33
C ALA A 228 -2.02 8.89 -18.95
N SER A 229 -2.66 10.04 -18.65
CA SER A 229 -2.00 11.25 -18.18
C SER A 229 -1.27 11.01 -16.85
N ALA A 230 -1.89 10.31 -15.90
CA ALA A 230 -1.27 9.91 -14.63
C ALA A 230 -0.02 9.04 -14.84
N ALA A 231 0.00 8.23 -15.90
CA ALA A 231 1.15 7.42 -16.30
C ALA A 231 2.19 8.21 -17.15
N CYS A 232 1.94 9.47 -17.48
CA CYS A 232 2.75 10.26 -18.43
C CYS A 232 2.93 9.55 -19.77
N LEU A 233 1.86 8.93 -20.30
CA LEU A 233 1.83 8.18 -21.55
C LEU A 233 0.68 8.65 -22.44
N SER A 234 0.82 8.46 -23.77
CA SER A 234 -0.33 8.61 -24.66
C SER A 234 -1.33 7.47 -24.41
N LYS A 235 -2.62 7.74 -24.63
CA LYS A 235 -3.73 6.80 -24.43
C LYS A 235 -3.48 5.40 -25.03
N TYR A 236 -3.09 5.35 -26.31
CA TYR A 236 -2.85 4.07 -27.00
C TYR A 236 -1.64 3.31 -26.40
N HIS A 237 -0.60 4.03 -26.06
CA HIS A 237 0.61 3.45 -25.48
C HIS A 237 0.31 2.90 -24.06
N PHE A 238 -0.44 3.67 -23.28
CA PHE A 238 -0.89 3.25 -21.94
C PHE A 238 -1.73 1.98 -22.00
N ILE A 239 -2.79 1.94 -22.83
CA ILE A 239 -3.67 0.77 -22.93
C ILE A 239 -2.87 -0.49 -23.29
N ARG A 240 -2.01 -0.41 -24.30
CA ARG A 240 -1.21 -1.54 -24.78
C ARG A 240 -0.24 -2.04 -23.74
N LEU A 241 0.53 -1.16 -23.11
CA LEU A 241 1.54 -1.52 -22.13
C LEU A 241 0.91 -1.98 -20.82
N PHE A 242 -0.16 -1.32 -20.39
CA PHE A 242 -0.91 -1.73 -19.20
C PHE A 242 -1.48 -3.16 -19.38
N HIS A 243 -2.07 -3.44 -20.52
CA HIS A 243 -2.55 -4.80 -20.84
C HIS A 243 -1.41 -5.83 -20.85
N SER A 244 -0.24 -5.48 -21.40
CA SER A 244 0.92 -6.36 -21.42
C SER A 244 1.44 -6.65 -20.00
N LEU A 245 1.33 -5.69 -19.07
CA LEU A 245 1.82 -5.83 -17.69
C LEU A 245 0.79 -6.51 -16.78
N GLU A 246 -0.46 -6.06 -16.81
CA GLU A 246 -1.52 -6.48 -15.87
C GLU A 246 -2.41 -7.61 -16.43
N GLY A 247 -2.22 -8.01 -17.69
CA GLY A 247 -3.04 -9.04 -18.38
C GLY A 247 -4.46 -8.61 -18.69
N VAL A 248 -4.86 -7.39 -18.32
CA VAL A 248 -6.20 -6.81 -18.54
C VAL A 248 -6.10 -5.36 -18.97
N THR A 249 -7.13 -4.86 -19.66
CA THR A 249 -7.18 -3.43 -20.02
C THR A 249 -7.39 -2.55 -18.79
N PRO A 250 -6.95 -1.26 -18.80
CA PRO A 250 -7.14 -0.33 -17.70
C PRO A 250 -8.60 -0.21 -17.25
N TYR A 251 -9.54 -0.15 -18.19
CA TYR A 251 -10.96 -0.12 -17.89
C TYR A 251 -11.44 -1.40 -17.19
N ARG A 252 -10.99 -2.57 -17.65
CA ARG A 252 -11.34 -3.85 -17.01
C ARG A 252 -10.75 -3.92 -15.59
N TYR A 253 -9.54 -3.41 -15.40
CA TYR A 253 -8.92 -3.31 -14.07
C TYR A 253 -9.75 -2.41 -13.13
N LEU A 254 -10.18 -1.24 -13.59
CA LEU A 254 -11.10 -0.36 -12.85
C LEU A 254 -12.37 -1.10 -12.43
N GLN A 255 -13.02 -1.84 -13.37
CA GLN A 255 -14.23 -2.59 -13.06
C GLN A 255 -13.99 -3.71 -12.03
N GLN A 256 -12.85 -4.40 -12.12
CA GLN A 256 -12.47 -5.41 -11.14
C GLN A 256 -12.31 -4.80 -9.73
N LYS A 257 -11.66 -3.65 -9.63
CA LYS A 257 -11.50 -2.95 -8.34
C LYS A 257 -12.84 -2.51 -7.75
N ARG A 258 -13.73 -1.92 -8.57
CA ARG A 258 -15.10 -1.54 -8.17
C ARG A 258 -15.92 -2.73 -7.68
N VAL A 259 -15.85 -3.85 -8.41
CA VAL A 259 -16.56 -5.08 -8.03
C VAL A 259 -16.03 -5.66 -6.72
N ALA A 260 -14.70 -5.70 -6.52
CA ALA A 260 -14.11 -6.17 -5.26
C ALA A 260 -14.56 -5.31 -4.07
N ALA A 261 -14.58 -3.98 -4.23
CA ALA A 261 -15.09 -3.05 -3.22
C ALA A 261 -16.60 -3.28 -2.94
N ALA A 262 -17.42 -3.47 -3.98
CA ALA A 262 -18.86 -3.76 -3.83
C ALA A 262 -19.09 -5.07 -3.06
N GLN A 263 -18.30 -6.11 -3.34
CA GLN A 263 -18.38 -7.39 -2.63
C GLN A 263 -18.09 -7.22 -1.13
N ARG A 264 -17.07 -6.45 -0.78
CA ARG A 264 -16.75 -6.11 0.62
C ARG A 264 -17.92 -5.41 1.31
N LEU A 265 -18.42 -4.33 0.71
CA LEU A 265 -19.53 -3.57 1.30
C LEU A 265 -20.80 -4.42 1.45
N LEU A 266 -21.11 -5.29 0.50
CA LEU A 266 -22.21 -6.25 0.60
C LEU A 266 -22.04 -7.23 1.76
N ALA A 267 -20.81 -7.62 2.06
CA ALA A 267 -20.48 -8.57 3.12
C ALA A 267 -20.41 -7.93 4.51
N THR A 268 -19.99 -6.66 4.61
CA THR A 268 -19.63 -6.03 5.89
C THR A 268 -20.56 -4.90 6.33
N THR A 269 -21.54 -4.52 5.49
CA THR A 269 -22.43 -3.38 5.79
C THR A 269 -23.88 -3.71 5.51
N ASN A 270 -24.78 -2.90 6.08
CA ASN A 270 -26.22 -2.94 5.81
C ASN A 270 -26.66 -1.93 4.73
N LEU A 271 -25.73 -1.35 3.98
CA LEU A 271 -26.02 -0.39 2.91
C LEU A 271 -26.95 -1.01 1.86
N THR A 272 -27.81 -0.19 1.29
CA THR A 272 -28.64 -0.60 0.15
C THR A 272 -27.79 -0.84 -1.09
N HIS A 273 -28.30 -1.58 -2.05
CA HIS A 273 -27.60 -1.85 -3.31
C HIS A 273 -27.35 -0.57 -4.13
N VAL A 274 -28.19 0.46 -3.95
CA VAL A 274 -28.03 1.78 -4.60
C VAL A 274 -26.86 2.50 -3.98
N GLU A 275 -26.84 2.62 -2.64
CA GLU A 275 -25.74 3.26 -1.91
C GLU A 275 -24.40 2.57 -2.19
N ILE A 276 -24.38 1.23 -2.23
CA ILE A 276 -23.13 0.50 -2.57
C ILE A 276 -22.70 0.83 -4.00
N ALA A 277 -23.61 0.85 -4.98
CA ALA A 277 -23.26 1.16 -6.36
C ALA A 277 -22.62 2.56 -6.47
N GLU A 278 -23.22 3.56 -5.84
CA GLU A 278 -22.72 4.94 -5.79
C GLU A 278 -21.36 5.02 -5.10
N GLN A 279 -21.19 4.39 -3.93
CA GLN A 279 -19.93 4.41 -3.18
C GLN A 279 -18.76 3.77 -3.93
N VAL A 280 -19.02 2.79 -4.81
CA VAL A 280 -17.96 2.14 -5.57
C VAL A 280 -17.82 2.68 -6.99
N GLY A 281 -18.55 3.75 -7.34
CA GLY A 281 -18.40 4.48 -8.60
C GLY A 281 -19.23 3.92 -9.77
N PHE A 282 -20.30 3.15 -9.52
CA PHE A 282 -21.25 2.78 -10.56
C PHE A 282 -22.44 3.76 -10.59
N ASP A 283 -22.84 4.23 -11.77
CA ASP A 283 -24.00 5.11 -11.92
C ASP A 283 -25.31 4.41 -11.53
N HIS A 284 -25.40 3.09 -11.74
CA HIS A 284 -26.60 2.32 -11.47
C HIS A 284 -26.28 0.96 -10.87
N ARG A 285 -27.13 0.52 -9.91
CA ARG A 285 -27.06 -0.81 -9.30
C ARG A 285 -27.11 -1.96 -10.33
N SER A 286 -27.85 -1.78 -11.41
CA SER A 286 -27.95 -2.78 -12.49
C SER A 286 -26.63 -2.98 -13.21
N THR A 287 -25.88 -1.92 -13.43
CA THR A 287 -24.52 -1.95 -14.02
C THR A 287 -23.57 -2.65 -13.08
N MET A 288 -23.58 -2.32 -11.78
CA MET A 288 -22.79 -3.01 -10.76
C MET A 288 -23.05 -4.53 -10.79
N PHE A 289 -24.30 -4.96 -10.72
CA PHE A 289 -24.64 -6.40 -10.70
C PHE A 289 -24.27 -7.11 -12.00
N ARG A 290 -24.40 -6.45 -13.14
CA ARG A 290 -23.95 -7.00 -14.44
C ARG A 290 -22.45 -7.26 -14.43
N HIS A 291 -21.63 -6.31 -13.95
CA HIS A 291 -20.19 -6.49 -13.82
C HIS A 291 -19.83 -7.56 -12.78
N MET A 292 -20.50 -7.58 -11.62
CA MET A 292 -20.31 -8.61 -10.60
C MET A 292 -20.56 -10.01 -11.18
N ARG A 293 -21.70 -10.21 -11.85
CA ARG A 293 -22.05 -11.51 -12.47
C ARG A 293 -21.02 -11.92 -13.53
N ARG A 294 -20.58 -10.96 -14.36
CA ARG A 294 -19.59 -11.22 -15.41
C ARG A 294 -18.23 -11.64 -14.86
N LEU A 295 -17.80 -11.06 -13.73
CA LEU A 295 -16.48 -11.29 -13.13
C LEU A 295 -16.47 -12.49 -12.16
N THR A 296 -17.59 -12.81 -11.51
CA THR A 296 -17.66 -13.79 -10.41
C THR A 296 -18.56 -14.98 -10.70
N GLY A 297 -19.40 -14.89 -11.75
CA GLY A 297 -20.44 -15.89 -12.05
C GLY A 297 -21.64 -15.87 -11.10
N ARG A 298 -21.62 -15.04 -10.04
CA ARG A 298 -22.64 -15.03 -8.96
C ARG A 298 -23.59 -13.84 -9.07
N SER A 299 -24.86 -14.05 -8.68
CA SER A 299 -25.86 -12.97 -8.60
C SER A 299 -25.73 -12.18 -7.30
N GLY A 300 -26.24 -10.94 -7.27
CA GLY A 300 -26.20 -10.07 -6.07
C GLY A 300 -26.88 -10.67 -4.84
N ARG A 301 -27.95 -11.48 -5.02
CA ARG A 301 -28.62 -12.17 -3.90
C ARG A 301 -27.73 -13.21 -3.23
N GLN A 302 -26.88 -13.90 -3.98
CA GLN A 302 -25.97 -14.91 -3.44
C GLN A 302 -24.86 -14.30 -2.57
N TRP A 303 -24.52 -13.04 -2.76
CA TRP A 303 -23.52 -12.33 -1.95
C TRP A 303 -24.06 -11.94 -0.57
N ARG A 304 -25.28 -11.43 -0.45
CA ARG A 304 -25.90 -11.10 0.86
C ARG A 304 -26.21 -12.33 1.71
N GLY A 305 -26.54 -13.46 1.10
CA GLY A 305 -26.87 -14.70 1.82
C GLY A 305 -25.67 -15.34 2.54
N GLN A 306 -24.44 -15.11 2.07
CA GLN A 306 -23.23 -15.67 2.68
C GLN A 306 -22.72 -14.84 3.87
N SER A 307 -22.97 -13.54 3.92
CA SER A 307 -22.56 -12.67 5.02
C SER A 307 -23.26 -13.01 6.34
N LEU A 308 -24.54 -13.40 6.30
CA LEU A 308 -25.31 -13.80 7.48
C LEU A 308 -24.89 -15.18 8.03
N ALA A 309 -24.24 -16.02 7.23
CA ALA A 309 -23.76 -17.33 7.65
C ALA A 309 -22.36 -17.26 8.30
N ALA A 310 -21.51 -16.33 7.88
CA ALA A 310 -20.14 -16.16 8.41
C ALA A 310 -20.08 -15.45 9.78
N THR A 311 -21.14 -14.74 10.19
CA THR A 311 -21.22 -14.03 11.47
C THR A 311 -21.82 -14.92 12.59
N ARG A 312 -22.15 -16.19 12.30
CA ARG A 312 -22.73 -17.15 13.25
C ARG A 312 -21.80 -18.29 13.68
N VAL A 313 -20.48 -18.14 13.48
CA VAL A 313 -19.48 -19.09 13.99
C VAL A 313 -18.48 -18.36 14.89
#